data_1241110d2416a4785ffa373296776429
#
_entry.id   1241110d2416a4785ffa373296776429
#
_cell.length_a   1.000
_cell.length_b   1.000
_cell.length_c   1.000
_cell.angle_alpha   90.00
_cell.angle_beta   90.00
_cell.angle_gamma   90.00
#
_symmetry.space_group_name_H-M   'P 1'
#
loop_
_entity.id
_entity.type
_entity.pdbx_description
1 polymer ?
#
loop_
_entity_poly.entity_id
_entity_poly.type
_entity_poly.pdbx_seq_one_letter_code
_entity_poly.pdbx_strand_id
1 'polypeptide(L)'
;MRNNIGLLINDLNTPFTSEAVKGAELGARAIDANMYIFPGMYLDNTLISDDHLQYEYQYNTLFQFANDNHLDILYIMMGLIGCRIDLDARRRFLAQFLGIPVVILYTDMPGYPSMIFDNQGAFMQGIRHLIVDHGAKNIGYVSGPKTNIDAMERLNAYRKVLEEQNIPYNENYVVYGNFEDSSEKLIGAFVSTHPELDAVVFANDEMAKGGYRVFAKLGLKVGKDILAIGFDNAPYASTLNPPLTTVEANAAELAYKAILHMADFLDENTAPVAQRVATHYIHRCSCGCANYDYDSLAAKLQLVGLLDEKKRPEILKHIMNYLFSTYADTNIILQLKDDLSVFFRLICDLTTSNDIAADRMDVQTLFTQIIEQPIFSYTSVCLLYTSPSPRDS
;
A
#
# COMPACT_ATOMS: atom_id res chain seq x y z
N MET A 1 -20.69 28.71 0.96
CA MET A 1 -20.16 28.52 -0.41
C MET A 1 -19.32 27.25 -0.31
N ARG A 2 -19.37 26.33 -1.27
CA ARG A 2 -18.51 25.13 -1.24
C ARG A 2 -17.07 25.54 -1.48
N ASN A 3 -16.15 24.91 -0.75
CA ASN A 3 -14.72 25.09 -0.99
C ASN A 3 -14.32 24.46 -2.32
N ASN A 4 -13.40 25.08 -3.02
CA ASN A 4 -12.83 24.59 -4.27
C ASN A 4 -11.43 24.03 -3.99
N ILE A 5 -11.29 22.70 -4.16
CA ILE A 5 -10.05 21.96 -3.93
C ILE A 5 -9.40 21.66 -5.27
N GLY A 6 -8.13 22.00 -5.42
CA GLY A 6 -7.30 21.54 -6.55
C GLY A 6 -6.48 20.31 -6.16
N LEU A 7 -6.27 19.39 -7.10
CA LEU A 7 -5.39 18.23 -6.95
C LEU A 7 -4.50 18.09 -8.21
N LEU A 8 -3.19 18.28 -8.05
CA LEU A 8 -2.21 18.03 -9.10
C LEU A 8 -1.70 16.58 -9.00
N ILE A 9 -1.80 15.85 -10.10
CA ILE A 9 -1.39 14.45 -10.21
C ILE A 9 -0.46 14.24 -11.41
N ASN A 10 0.33 13.16 -11.41
CA ASN A 10 1.21 12.82 -12.54
C ASN A 10 0.43 12.25 -13.72
N ASP A 11 -0.43 11.27 -13.49
CA ASP A 11 -1.30 10.68 -14.52
C ASP A 11 -2.41 9.85 -13.85
N LEU A 12 -3.45 9.47 -14.61
CA LEU A 12 -4.58 8.67 -14.10
C LEU A 12 -4.44 7.16 -14.35
N ASN A 13 -3.42 6.74 -15.11
CA ASN A 13 -3.34 5.37 -15.60
C ASN A 13 -2.66 4.43 -14.62
N THR A 14 -1.91 4.96 -13.63
CA THR A 14 -1.29 4.10 -12.62
C THR A 14 -2.30 3.71 -11.53
N PRO A 15 -2.27 2.47 -11.05
CA PRO A 15 -3.15 2.04 -9.95
C PRO A 15 -3.04 2.93 -8.71
N PHE A 16 -1.82 3.32 -8.33
CA PHE A 16 -1.57 4.18 -7.18
C PHE A 16 -2.26 5.55 -7.32
N THR A 17 -2.09 6.24 -8.45
CA THR A 17 -2.72 7.55 -8.68
C THR A 17 -4.24 7.43 -8.75
N SER A 18 -4.76 6.38 -9.41
CA SER A 18 -6.20 6.14 -9.48
C SER A 18 -6.82 5.94 -8.08
N GLU A 19 -6.18 5.16 -7.21
CA GLU A 19 -6.64 4.98 -5.83
C GLU A 19 -6.54 6.28 -5.01
N ALA A 20 -5.45 7.04 -5.17
CA ALA A 20 -5.31 8.35 -4.51
C ALA A 20 -6.42 9.32 -4.91
N VAL A 21 -6.77 9.38 -6.20
CA VAL A 21 -7.86 10.21 -6.70
C VAL A 21 -9.20 9.79 -6.11
N LYS A 22 -9.51 8.50 -6.04
CA LYS A 22 -10.72 7.99 -5.39
C LYS A 22 -10.80 8.42 -3.93
N GLY A 23 -9.70 8.28 -3.18
CA GLY A 23 -9.63 8.72 -1.79
C GLY A 23 -9.88 10.24 -1.66
N ALA A 24 -9.26 11.04 -2.50
CA ALA A 24 -9.45 12.49 -2.52
C ALA A 24 -10.90 12.88 -2.87
N GLU A 25 -11.51 12.24 -3.87
CA GLU A 25 -12.93 12.46 -4.21
C GLU A 25 -13.86 12.18 -3.04
N LEU A 26 -13.62 11.09 -2.32
CA LEU A 26 -14.43 10.73 -1.16
C LEU A 26 -14.24 11.73 -0.02
N GLY A 27 -12.99 12.19 0.20
CA GLY A 27 -12.71 13.27 1.15
C GLY A 27 -13.46 14.56 0.79
N ALA A 28 -13.41 14.98 -0.48
CA ALA A 28 -14.11 16.17 -0.96
C ALA A 28 -15.64 16.06 -0.77
N ARG A 29 -16.21 14.89 -1.06
CA ARG A 29 -17.64 14.62 -0.79
C ARG A 29 -17.97 14.69 0.69
N ALA A 30 -17.11 14.16 1.56
CA ALA A 30 -17.32 14.14 3.00
C ALA A 30 -17.38 15.55 3.62
N ILE A 31 -16.64 16.51 3.06
CA ILE A 31 -16.61 17.91 3.51
C ILE A 31 -17.45 18.85 2.63
N ASP A 32 -18.27 18.33 1.72
CA ASP A 32 -19.09 19.08 0.76
C ASP A 32 -18.30 20.10 -0.06
N ALA A 33 -17.14 19.71 -0.62
CA ALA A 33 -16.26 20.52 -1.45
C ALA A 33 -16.35 20.15 -2.94
N ASN A 34 -16.04 21.11 -3.81
CA ASN A 34 -15.81 20.86 -5.23
C ASN A 34 -14.34 20.43 -5.41
N MET A 35 -14.09 19.47 -6.31
CA MET A 35 -12.74 19.01 -6.62
C MET A 35 -12.40 19.23 -8.10
N TYR A 36 -11.25 19.80 -8.34
CA TYR A 36 -10.65 20.01 -9.65
C TYR A 36 -9.36 19.20 -9.74
N ILE A 37 -9.28 18.27 -10.71
CA ILE A 37 -8.12 17.42 -10.90
C ILE A 37 -7.35 17.92 -12.12
N PHE A 38 -6.05 18.14 -11.95
CA PHE A 38 -5.13 18.61 -12.98
C PHE A 38 -4.13 17.49 -13.27
N PRO A 39 -4.40 16.63 -14.28
CA PRO A 39 -3.48 15.56 -14.64
C PRO A 39 -2.32 16.14 -15.45
N GLY A 40 -1.12 15.72 -15.13
CA GLY A 40 0.11 16.03 -15.87
C GLY A 40 1.00 14.81 -15.98
N MET A 41 2.30 15.02 -15.91
CA MET A 41 3.32 13.98 -15.94
C MET A 41 4.43 14.31 -14.94
N TYR A 42 5.48 13.49 -14.89
CA TYR A 42 6.67 13.80 -14.10
C TYR A 42 7.32 15.12 -14.53
N LEU A 43 7.85 15.88 -13.56
CA LEU A 43 8.48 17.17 -13.85
C LEU A 43 9.82 17.04 -14.59
N ASP A 44 10.47 15.88 -14.52
CA ASP A 44 11.67 15.58 -15.29
C ASP A 44 11.51 14.25 -16.03
N ASN A 45 11.56 14.32 -17.35
CA ASN A 45 11.47 13.19 -18.26
C ASN A 45 12.82 12.76 -18.84
N THR A 46 13.94 13.34 -18.37
CA THR A 46 15.29 13.06 -18.92
C THR A 46 15.74 11.60 -18.73
N LEU A 47 15.09 10.85 -17.85
CA LEU A 47 15.36 9.43 -17.61
C LEU A 47 14.55 8.47 -18.50
N ILE A 48 13.67 8.98 -19.34
CA ILE A 48 12.86 8.17 -20.26
C ILE A 48 13.70 7.88 -21.48
N SER A 49 14.10 6.61 -21.65
CA SER A 49 14.86 6.13 -22.80
C SER A 49 14.01 5.92 -24.07
N ASP A 50 12.71 6.14 -23.95
CA ASP A 50 11.77 5.97 -25.07
C ASP A 50 11.51 7.30 -25.77
N ASP A 51 11.97 7.41 -27.01
CA ASP A 51 11.80 8.62 -27.84
C ASP A 51 10.34 9.05 -28.02
N HIS A 52 9.39 8.12 -27.85
CA HIS A 52 7.97 8.42 -27.96
C HIS A 52 7.43 9.21 -26.76
N LEU A 53 8.09 9.12 -25.61
CA LEU A 53 7.64 9.76 -24.35
C LEU A 53 8.33 11.10 -24.07
N GLN A 54 9.31 11.50 -24.89
CA GLN A 54 10.10 12.73 -24.68
C GLN A 54 9.28 14.03 -24.63
N TYR A 55 8.05 14.03 -25.14
CA TYR A 55 7.15 15.19 -25.18
C TYR A 55 6.05 15.16 -24.10
N GLU A 56 6.00 14.16 -23.27
CA GLU A 56 4.96 14.04 -22.22
C GLU A 56 4.96 15.23 -21.24
N TYR A 57 6.10 15.89 -21.02
CA TYR A 57 6.18 17.09 -20.18
C TYR A 57 5.21 18.20 -20.64
N GLN A 58 4.75 18.19 -21.89
CA GLN A 58 3.77 19.17 -22.40
C GLN A 58 2.45 19.08 -21.66
N TYR A 59 2.06 17.92 -21.14
CA TYR A 59 0.88 17.75 -20.29
C TYR A 59 0.96 18.59 -19.02
N ASN A 60 2.16 18.94 -18.55
CA ASN A 60 2.37 19.75 -17.35
C ASN A 60 1.89 21.20 -17.51
N THR A 61 1.56 21.63 -18.74
CA THR A 61 0.87 22.92 -18.96
C THR A 61 -0.49 22.95 -18.29
N LEU A 62 -1.14 21.78 -18.07
CA LEU A 62 -2.41 21.69 -17.37
C LEU A 62 -2.32 22.15 -15.91
N PHE A 63 -1.15 22.04 -15.28
CA PHE A 63 -0.95 22.54 -13.91
C PHE A 63 -1.13 24.05 -13.77
N GLN A 64 -0.90 24.81 -14.85
CA GLN A 64 -1.08 26.27 -14.83
C GLN A 64 -2.55 26.66 -14.65
N PHE A 65 -3.50 25.84 -15.08
CA PHE A 65 -4.92 26.10 -14.90
C PHE A 65 -5.36 26.07 -13.43
N ALA A 66 -4.54 25.52 -12.52
CA ALA A 66 -4.82 25.62 -11.09
C ALA A 66 -4.87 27.08 -10.61
N ASN A 67 -4.09 27.99 -11.21
CA ASN A 67 -4.10 29.39 -10.86
C ASN A 67 -5.38 30.14 -11.30
N ASP A 68 -6.09 29.64 -12.31
CA ASP A 68 -7.24 30.30 -12.93
C ASP A 68 -8.58 29.89 -12.31
N ASN A 69 -8.60 28.88 -11.44
CA ASN A 69 -9.83 28.23 -10.98
C ASN A 69 -10.31 28.67 -9.58
N HIS A 70 -9.80 29.78 -9.02
CA HIS A 70 -10.20 30.29 -7.71
C HIS A 70 -10.25 29.19 -6.63
N LEU A 71 -9.15 28.48 -6.48
CA LEU A 71 -9.00 27.39 -5.50
C LEU A 71 -8.81 27.97 -4.09
N ASP A 72 -9.49 27.39 -3.12
CA ASP A 72 -9.28 27.68 -1.71
C ASP A 72 -8.03 26.97 -1.17
N ILE A 73 -7.67 25.80 -1.78
CA ILE A 73 -6.52 25.00 -1.41
C ILE A 73 -6.07 24.14 -2.59
N LEU A 74 -4.76 23.88 -2.70
CA LEU A 74 -4.16 23.08 -3.74
C LEU A 74 -3.34 21.93 -3.12
N TYR A 75 -3.77 20.69 -3.36
CA TYR A 75 -3.02 19.50 -3.02
C TYR A 75 -2.12 19.09 -4.20
N ILE A 76 -0.86 18.83 -3.92
CA ILE A 76 0.12 18.45 -4.95
C ILE A 76 0.72 17.09 -4.59
N MET A 77 0.54 16.10 -5.44
CA MET A 77 1.17 14.77 -5.30
C MET A 77 2.66 14.84 -5.66
N MET A 78 3.40 15.67 -4.89
CA MET A 78 4.81 15.98 -5.16
C MET A 78 5.71 14.73 -5.06
N GLY A 79 5.36 13.76 -4.21
CA GLY A 79 6.06 12.48 -4.14
C GLY A 79 6.03 11.69 -5.45
N LEU A 80 5.07 11.98 -6.33
CA LEU A 80 4.97 11.40 -7.68
C LEU A 80 5.47 12.38 -8.73
N ILE A 81 4.84 13.55 -8.86
CA ILE A 81 5.17 14.55 -9.90
C ILE A 81 6.65 14.93 -9.85
N GLY A 82 7.18 15.14 -8.64
CA GLY A 82 8.54 15.62 -8.39
C GLY A 82 9.52 14.55 -7.91
N CYS A 83 9.22 13.25 -8.04
CA CYS A 83 10.07 12.20 -7.50
C CYS A 83 11.47 12.11 -8.14
N ARG A 84 11.64 12.69 -9.32
CA ARG A 84 12.87 12.64 -10.13
C ARG A 84 13.69 13.93 -10.09
N ILE A 85 13.18 15.00 -9.48
CA ILE A 85 13.85 16.30 -9.39
C ILE A 85 14.34 16.59 -7.98
N ASP A 86 15.36 17.45 -7.87
CA ASP A 86 15.92 17.88 -6.61
C ASP A 86 14.99 18.88 -5.85
N LEU A 87 15.37 19.19 -4.61
CA LEU A 87 14.59 20.07 -3.74
C LEU A 87 14.44 21.49 -4.31
N ASP A 88 15.47 22.02 -4.97
CA ASP A 88 15.42 23.37 -5.52
C ASP A 88 14.52 23.42 -6.76
N ALA A 89 14.50 22.40 -7.58
CA ALA A 89 13.56 22.28 -8.70
C ALA A 89 12.11 22.16 -8.20
N ARG A 90 11.86 21.39 -7.13
CA ARG A 90 10.54 21.34 -6.47
C ARG A 90 10.12 22.72 -5.96
N ARG A 91 11.00 23.47 -5.31
CA ARG A 91 10.71 24.84 -4.86
C ARG A 91 10.36 25.77 -6.01
N ARG A 92 11.12 25.71 -7.13
CA ARG A 92 10.81 26.51 -8.33
C ARG A 92 9.44 26.16 -8.91
N PHE A 93 9.09 24.88 -8.93
CA PHE A 93 7.76 24.45 -9.37
C PHE A 93 6.65 24.98 -8.45
N LEU A 94 6.81 24.88 -7.14
CA LEU A 94 5.83 25.36 -6.15
C LEU A 94 5.66 26.88 -6.18
N ALA A 95 6.69 27.63 -6.54
CA ALA A 95 6.63 29.09 -6.67
C ALA A 95 5.61 29.59 -7.72
N GLN A 96 5.11 28.71 -8.58
CA GLN A 96 4.05 29.06 -9.53
C GLN A 96 2.67 29.23 -8.88
N PHE A 97 2.49 28.74 -7.64
CA PHE A 97 1.21 28.70 -6.93
C PHE A 97 1.20 29.59 -5.66
N LEU A 98 2.01 30.65 -5.62
CA LEU A 98 2.20 31.50 -4.43
C LEU A 98 0.92 32.18 -3.90
N GLY A 99 -0.14 32.25 -4.67
CA GLY A 99 -1.42 32.85 -4.26
C GLY A 99 -2.43 31.85 -3.67
N ILE A 100 -2.08 30.55 -3.60
CA ILE A 100 -2.99 29.47 -3.18
C ILE A 100 -2.34 28.72 -2.02
N PRO A 101 -3.05 28.42 -0.93
CA PRO A 101 -2.56 27.50 0.09
C PRO A 101 -2.23 26.13 -0.52
N VAL A 102 -0.99 25.65 -0.32
CA VAL A 102 -0.50 24.39 -0.91
C VAL A 102 -0.27 23.35 0.17
N VAL A 103 -0.75 22.15 -0.04
CA VAL A 103 -0.46 20.93 0.76
C VAL A 103 0.27 19.92 -0.10
N ILE A 104 1.34 19.36 0.42
CA ILE A 104 2.17 18.37 -0.28
C ILE A 104 1.75 16.97 0.12
N LEU A 105 1.58 16.08 -0.86
CA LEU A 105 1.25 14.68 -0.64
C LEU A 105 2.40 13.77 -1.06
N TYR A 106 2.58 12.67 -0.30
CA TYR A 106 3.49 11.55 -0.54
C TYR A 106 4.99 11.87 -0.45
N THR A 107 5.36 13.06 -0.02
CA THR A 107 6.74 13.41 0.34
C THR A 107 6.74 14.60 1.28
N ASP A 108 7.75 14.70 2.12
CA ASP A 108 7.95 15.90 2.95
C ASP A 108 8.55 17.04 2.10
N MET A 109 8.08 18.25 2.36
CA MET A 109 8.57 19.44 1.69
C MET A 109 8.76 20.58 2.70
N PRO A 110 10.01 20.93 3.06
CA PRO A 110 10.27 21.95 4.06
C PRO A 110 9.59 23.29 3.73
N GLY A 111 8.80 23.79 4.67
CA GLY A 111 8.05 25.04 4.54
C GLY A 111 6.63 24.89 4.01
N TYR A 112 6.18 23.67 3.74
CA TYR A 112 4.81 23.35 3.32
C TYR A 112 4.19 22.30 4.24
N PRO A 113 2.88 22.42 4.58
CA PRO A 113 2.16 21.31 5.19
C PRO A 113 2.26 20.09 4.27
N SER A 114 2.53 18.93 4.86
CA SER A 114 2.71 17.69 4.09
C SER A 114 1.97 16.55 4.74
N MET A 115 1.42 15.63 3.93
CA MET A 115 0.92 14.35 4.39
C MET A 115 1.65 13.22 3.70
N ILE A 116 2.30 12.35 4.49
CA ILE A 116 3.22 11.31 4.02
C ILE A 116 2.93 9.97 4.69
N PHE A 117 3.48 8.90 4.14
CA PHE A 117 3.42 7.59 4.79
C PHE A 117 4.45 7.46 5.91
N ASP A 118 4.13 6.64 6.91
CA ASP A 118 5.14 6.09 7.82
C ASP A 118 5.92 4.98 7.11
N ASN A 119 7.09 5.32 6.61
CA ASN A 119 7.98 4.39 5.90
C ASN A 119 8.70 3.41 6.84
N GLN A 120 8.55 3.54 8.16
CA GLN A 120 9.38 2.82 9.11
C GLN A 120 8.60 1.77 9.92
N GLY A 121 7.50 2.13 10.56
CA GLY A 121 6.85 1.30 11.56
C GLY A 121 6.54 -0.12 11.09
N ALA A 122 5.69 -0.26 10.10
CA ALA A 122 5.29 -1.57 9.55
C ALA A 122 6.45 -2.27 8.81
N PHE A 123 7.34 -1.51 8.15
CA PHE A 123 8.49 -2.08 7.45
C PHE A 123 9.50 -2.72 8.41
N MET A 124 9.79 -2.04 9.52
CA MET A 124 10.61 -2.60 10.59
C MET A 124 10.00 -3.86 11.20
N GLN A 125 8.68 -3.90 11.34
CA GLN A 125 7.97 -5.09 11.81
C GLN A 125 8.23 -6.28 10.87
N GLY A 126 8.09 -6.08 9.56
CA GLY A 126 8.36 -7.12 8.57
C GLY A 126 9.81 -7.62 8.60
N ILE A 127 10.78 -6.72 8.69
CA ILE A 127 12.19 -7.11 8.77
C ILE A 127 12.50 -7.86 10.07
N ARG A 128 11.96 -7.42 11.22
CA ARG A 128 12.09 -8.16 12.49
C ARG A 128 11.51 -9.57 12.39
N HIS A 129 10.37 -9.71 11.71
CA HIS A 129 9.75 -11.02 11.47
C HIS A 129 10.68 -11.98 10.72
N LEU A 130 11.40 -11.52 9.68
CA LEU A 130 12.40 -12.36 9.01
C LEU A 130 13.49 -12.85 9.96
N ILE A 131 13.94 -12.00 10.88
CA ILE A 131 15.04 -12.30 11.80
C ILE A 131 14.57 -13.18 12.96
N VAL A 132 13.51 -12.76 13.64
CA VAL A 132 13.07 -13.38 14.89
C VAL A 132 12.33 -14.69 14.65
N ASP A 133 11.41 -14.71 13.68
CA ASP A 133 10.53 -15.85 13.45
C ASP A 133 11.13 -16.86 12.45
N HIS A 134 11.96 -16.39 11.50
CA HIS A 134 12.56 -17.24 10.47
C HIS A 134 14.08 -17.39 10.58
N GLY A 135 14.71 -16.69 11.50
CA GLY A 135 16.14 -16.84 11.80
C GLY A 135 17.10 -16.32 10.73
N ALA A 136 16.61 -15.43 9.84
CA ALA A 136 17.44 -14.82 8.80
C ALA A 136 18.59 -14.01 9.41
N LYS A 137 19.82 -14.19 8.87
CA LYS A 137 21.04 -13.53 9.35
C LYS A 137 21.72 -12.72 8.24
N ASN A 138 21.70 -13.24 7.03
CA ASN A 138 22.30 -12.61 5.85
C ASN A 138 21.19 -11.99 5.00
N ILE A 139 20.85 -10.73 5.32
CA ILE A 139 19.70 -10.07 4.75
C ILE A 139 20.18 -9.04 3.72
N GLY A 140 19.85 -9.26 2.44
CA GLY A 140 20.10 -8.30 1.38
C GLY A 140 19.03 -7.22 1.34
N TYR A 141 19.38 -6.03 0.88
CA TYR A 141 18.46 -4.92 0.71
C TYR A 141 18.56 -4.32 -0.69
N VAL A 142 17.43 -4.29 -1.40
CA VAL A 142 17.28 -3.60 -2.68
C VAL A 142 16.59 -2.27 -2.45
N SER A 143 17.36 -1.20 -2.36
CA SER A 143 16.88 0.16 -2.15
C SER A 143 16.33 0.78 -3.43
N GLY A 144 15.53 1.83 -3.30
CA GLY A 144 15.28 2.78 -4.38
C GLY A 144 16.45 3.75 -4.58
N PRO A 145 16.29 4.79 -5.42
CA PRO A 145 17.34 5.78 -5.70
C PRO A 145 17.81 6.51 -4.44
N LYS A 146 19.12 6.77 -4.36
CA LYS A 146 19.74 7.50 -3.22
C LYS A 146 19.17 8.91 -3.01
N THR A 147 18.64 9.51 -4.05
CA THR A 147 18.03 10.85 -4.01
C THR A 147 16.57 10.85 -3.51
N ASN A 148 15.96 9.68 -3.42
CA ASN A 148 14.57 9.54 -2.99
C ASN A 148 14.48 9.44 -1.45
N ILE A 149 13.67 10.31 -0.84
CA ILE A 149 13.54 10.42 0.63
C ILE A 149 12.94 9.13 1.21
N ASP A 150 11.87 8.58 0.59
CA ASP A 150 11.22 7.37 1.07
C ASP A 150 12.16 6.15 1.01
N ALA A 151 12.96 6.05 -0.07
CA ALA A 151 13.96 5.00 -0.19
C ALA A 151 14.98 5.05 0.95
N MET A 152 15.42 6.27 1.32
CA MET A 152 16.38 6.47 2.40
C MET A 152 15.76 6.26 3.78
N GLU A 153 14.50 6.63 4.00
CA GLU A 153 13.77 6.32 5.24
C GLU A 153 13.64 4.80 5.43
N ARG A 154 13.27 4.06 4.36
CA ARG A 154 13.17 2.58 4.38
C ARG A 154 14.54 1.92 4.59
N LEU A 155 15.60 2.43 3.97
CA LEU A 155 16.98 1.95 4.22
C LEU A 155 17.39 2.19 5.68
N ASN A 156 17.03 3.33 6.26
CA ASN A 156 17.31 3.60 7.66
C ASN A 156 16.50 2.70 8.59
N ALA A 157 15.25 2.37 8.24
CA ALA A 157 14.45 1.37 8.96
C ALA A 157 15.13 -0.01 8.95
N TYR A 158 15.64 -0.45 7.80
CA TYR A 158 16.42 -1.69 7.68
C TYR A 158 17.67 -1.68 8.57
N ARG A 159 18.49 -0.62 8.50
CA ARG A 159 19.70 -0.47 9.35
C ARG A 159 19.35 -0.54 10.84
N LYS A 160 18.29 0.16 11.23
CA LYS A 160 17.85 0.22 12.63
C LYS A 160 17.43 -1.16 13.16
N VAL A 161 16.72 -1.96 12.35
CA VAL A 161 16.35 -3.32 12.75
C VAL A 161 17.57 -4.22 12.87
N LEU A 162 18.55 -4.14 11.96
CA LEU A 162 19.78 -4.91 12.08
C LEU A 162 20.53 -4.57 13.39
N GLU A 163 20.62 -3.28 13.72
CA GLU A 163 21.24 -2.81 14.96
C GLU A 163 20.49 -3.35 16.20
N GLU A 164 19.16 -3.24 16.24
CA GLU A 164 18.30 -3.76 17.31
C GLU A 164 18.47 -5.28 17.51
N GLN A 165 18.74 -6.01 16.42
CA GLN A 165 18.90 -7.48 16.46
C GLN A 165 20.38 -7.92 16.56
N ASN A 166 21.30 -6.98 16.75
CA ASN A 166 22.74 -7.22 16.83
C ASN A 166 23.33 -7.92 15.57
N ILE A 167 22.75 -7.64 14.40
CA ILE A 167 23.27 -8.09 13.11
C ILE A 167 24.15 -6.97 12.52
N PRO A 168 25.44 -7.22 12.24
CA PRO A 168 26.30 -6.19 11.66
C PRO A 168 25.79 -5.70 10.30
N TYR A 169 25.66 -4.39 10.15
CA TYR A 169 25.36 -3.80 8.85
C TYR A 169 26.51 -4.01 7.86
N ASN A 170 26.21 -4.55 6.68
CA ASN A 170 27.15 -4.74 5.60
C ASN A 170 26.71 -3.95 4.36
N GLU A 171 27.52 -2.97 3.95
CA GLU A 171 27.19 -2.14 2.78
C GLU A 171 27.13 -2.94 1.48
N ASN A 172 27.89 -4.07 1.38
CA ASN A 172 27.84 -4.96 0.23
C ASN A 172 26.49 -5.69 0.09
N TYR A 173 25.68 -5.73 1.14
CA TYR A 173 24.33 -6.29 1.12
C TYR A 173 23.26 -5.25 0.73
N VAL A 174 23.67 -4.08 0.24
CA VAL A 174 22.75 -3.02 -0.20
C VAL A 174 23.04 -2.65 -1.66
N VAL A 175 21.99 -2.72 -2.49
CA VAL A 175 22.05 -2.25 -3.88
C VAL A 175 20.95 -1.22 -4.13
N TYR A 176 21.17 -0.32 -5.08
CA TYR A 176 20.27 0.79 -5.37
C TYR A 176 19.62 0.59 -6.73
N GLY A 177 18.32 0.27 -6.74
CA GLY A 177 17.47 0.22 -7.90
C GLY A 177 16.76 1.55 -8.18
N ASN A 178 15.75 1.49 -9.02
CA ASN A 178 15.00 2.65 -9.53
C ASN A 178 13.49 2.59 -9.26
N PHE A 179 13.05 1.72 -8.35
CA PHE A 179 11.64 1.41 -8.04
C PHE A 179 10.87 0.72 -9.18
N GLU A 180 11.56 0.22 -10.19
CA GLU A 180 10.97 -0.46 -11.34
C GLU A 180 11.37 -1.93 -11.38
N ASP A 181 10.56 -2.76 -12.03
CA ASP A 181 10.86 -4.18 -12.24
C ASP A 181 12.03 -4.42 -13.19
N SER A 182 12.42 -3.39 -13.97
CA SER A 182 13.65 -3.37 -14.81
C SER A 182 14.95 -3.55 -14.03
N SER A 183 14.89 -3.50 -12.70
CA SER A 183 16.06 -3.75 -11.82
C SER A 183 16.57 -5.20 -11.83
N GLU A 184 16.01 -6.12 -12.63
CA GLU A 184 16.38 -7.54 -12.69
C GLU A 184 17.89 -7.78 -12.88
N LYS A 185 18.54 -7.04 -13.77
CA LYS A 185 20.01 -7.23 -14.01
C LYS A 185 20.81 -6.91 -12.77
N LEU A 186 20.45 -5.83 -12.06
CA LEU A 186 21.09 -5.42 -10.81
C LEU A 186 20.87 -6.48 -9.73
N ILE A 187 19.61 -6.90 -9.53
CA ILE A 187 19.24 -7.90 -8.53
C ILE A 187 19.91 -9.24 -8.84
N GLY A 188 19.96 -9.62 -10.12
CA GLY A 188 20.61 -10.87 -10.56
C GLY A 188 22.10 -10.90 -10.25
N ALA A 189 22.83 -9.81 -10.57
CA ALA A 189 24.23 -9.68 -10.21
C ALA A 189 24.44 -9.71 -8.69
N PHE A 190 23.61 -8.98 -7.95
CA PHE A 190 23.66 -8.89 -6.49
C PHE A 190 23.48 -10.26 -5.83
N VAL A 191 22.42 -10.98 -6.15
CA VAL A 191 22.12 -12.30 -5.55
C VAL A 191 23.16 -13.34 -5.96
N SER A 192 23.65 -13.30 -7.22
CA SER A 192 24.69 -14.23 -7.69
C SER A 192 26.04 -14.02 -7.00
N THR A 193 26.34 -12.80 -6.58
CA THR A 193 27.60 -12.49 -5.85
C THR A 193 27.48 -12.76 -4.34
N HIS A 194 26.27 -12.95 -3.83
CA HIS A 194 25.97 -13.20 -2.43
C HIS A 194 25.10 -14.45 -2.24
N PRO A 195 25.62 -15.65 -2.55
CA PRO A 195 24.85 -16.90 -2.43
C PRO A 195 24.50 -17.27 -0.97
N GLU A 196 25.10 -16.61 0.00
CA GLU A 196 24.85 -16.76 1.42
C GLU A 196 23.59 -16.02 1.92
N LEU A 197 22.92 -15.24 1.08
CA LEU A 197 21.73 -14.49 1.49
C LEU A 197 20.57 -15.42 1.87
N ASP A 198 20.04 -15.23 3.07
CA ASP A 198 18.85 -15.91 3.59
C ASP A 198 17.57 -15.21 3.16
N ALA A 199 17.64 -13.88 3.02
CA ALA A 199 16.50 -13.03 2.71
C ALA A 199 16.91 -11.83 1.84
N VAL A 200 15.95 -11.31 1.07
CA VAL A 200 16.08 -10.01 0.39
C VAL A 200 14.85 -9.16 0.72
N VAL A 201 15.14 -7.98 1.25
CA VAL A 201 14.14 -6.95 1.53
C VAL A 201 14.18 -5.93 0.39
N PHE A 202 13.03 -5.67 -0.19
CA PHE A 202 12.88 -4.75 -1.31
C PHE A 202 12.20 -3.46 -0.83
N ALA A 203 12.71 -2.33 -1.27
CA ALA A 203 12.12 -1.04 -0.94
C ALA A 203 10.75 -0.82 -1.59
N ASN A 204 10.38 -1.62 -2.62
CA ASN A 204 9.01 -1.68 -3.13
C ASN A 204 8.68 -3.01 -3.82
N ASP A 205 7.40 -3.23 -4.12
CA ASP A 205 6.90 -4.47 -4.72
C ASP A 205 7.28 -4.63 -6.19
N GLU A 206 7.46 -3.54 -6.95
CA GLU A 206 7.91 -3.63 -8.36
C GLU A 206 9.31 -4.25 -8.45
N MET A 207 10.24 -3.82 -7.61
CA MET A 207 11.56 -4.43 -7.55
C MET A 207 11.50 -5.87 -7.01
N ALA A 208 10.60 -6.14 -6.04
CA ALA A 208 10.38 -7.51 -5.54
C ALA A 208 9.90 -8.44 -6.66
N LYS A 209 8.97 -8.00 -7.50
CA LYS A 209 8.49 -8.73 -8.68
C LYS A 209 9.64 -9.05 -9.66
N GLY A 210 10.55 -8.07 -9.89
CA GLY A 210 11.79 -8.31 -10.62
C GLY A 210 12.67 -9.36 -9.93
N GLY A 211 12.78 -9.28 -8.59
CA GLY A 211 13.48 -10.26 -7.76
C GLY A 211 12.94 -11.68 -7.90
N TYR A 212 11.63 -11.87 -7.91
CA TYR A 212 11.01 -13.19 -8.12
C TYR A 212 11.43 -13.82 -9.45
N ARG A 213 11.50 -13.03 -10.53
CA ARG A 213 11.99 -13.53 -11.82
C ARG A 213 13.46 -13.93 -11.78
N VAL A 214 14.28 -13.17 -11.05
CA VAL A 214 15.67 -13.52 -10.80
C VAL A 214 15.81 -14.80 -10.00
N PHE A 215 15.10 -14.92 -8.88
CA PHE A 215 15.14 -16.12 -8.03
C PHE A 215 14.73 -17.37 -8.81
N ALA A 216 13.67 -17.28 -9.62
CA ALA A 216 13.24 -18.38 -10.49
C ALA A 216 14.34 -18.77 -11.51
N LYS A 217 15.04 -17.81 -12.15
CA LYS A 217 16.15 -18.06 -13.07
C LYS A 217 17.35 -18.75 -12.36
N LEU A 218 17.57 -18.42 -11.08
CA LEU A 218 18.61 -19.03 -10.26
C LEU A 218 18.20 -20.35 -9.59
N GLY A 219 16.96 -20.80 -9.78
CA GLY A 219 16.41 -22.01 -9.17
C GLY A 219 16.09 -21.88 -7.68
N LEU A 220 16.06 -20.66 -7.15
CA LEU A 220 15.75 -20.37 -5.75
C LEU A 220 14.21 -20.27 -5.55
N LYS A 221 13.71 -20.98 -4.57
CA LYS A 221 12.29 -20.97 -4.18
C LYS A 221 12.07 -19.91 -3.11
N VAL A 222 11.32 -18.86 -3.47
CA VAL A 222 10.92 -17.82 -2.52
C VAL A 222 10.10 -18.40 -1.37
N GLY A 223 10.35 -17.92 -0.16
CA GLY A 223 9.72 -18.42 1.06
C GLY A 223 10.32 -19.73 1.59
N LYS A 224 11.30 -20.30 0.89
CA LYS A 224 11.97 -21.55 1.29
C LYS A 224 13.49 -21.46 1.23
N ASP A 225 14.04 -21.18 0.04
CA ASP A 225 15.50 -21.10 -0.17
C ASP A 225 15.98 -19.65 0.03
N ILE A 226 15.10 -18.67 -0.23
CA ILE A 226 15.32 -17.26 0.01
C ILE A 226 14.01 -16.60 0.43
N LEU A 227 14.03 -15.79 1.48
CA LEU A 227 12.87 -15.05 1.97
C LEU A 227 12.77 -13.70 1.27
N ALA A 228 11.55 -13.14 1.16
CA ALA A 228 11.35 -11.85 0.52
C ALA A 228 10.27 -11.02 1.21
N ILE A 229 10.53 -9.71 1.34
CA ILE A 229 9.54 -8.71 1.76
C ILE A 229 9.59 -7.53 0.79
N GLY A 230 8.40 -7.00 0.45
CA GLY A 230 8.23 -5.80 -0.36
C GLY A 230 7.67 -4.61 0.42
N PHE A 231 7.20 -3.60 -0.32
CA PHE A 231 6.50 -2.43 0.16
C PHE A 231 5.57 -1.93 -0.95
N ASP A 232 4.41 -1.41 -0.63
CA ASP A 232 3.31 -0.79 -1.39
C ASP A 232 2.02 -1.62 -1.39
N ASN A 233 2.08 -2.94 -1.19
CA ASN A 233 0.95 -3.87 -1.36
C ASN A 233 0.31 -3.76 -2.76
N ALA A 234 1.15 -3.78 -3.79
CA ALA A 234 0.70 -3.72 -5.18
C ALA A 234 -0.33 -4.83 -5.48
N PRO A 235 -1.33 -4.60 -6.35
CA PRO A 235 -2.42 -5.58 -6.60
C PRO A 235 -1.93 -6.99 -6.94
N TYR A 236 -0.80 -7.11 -7.64
CA TYR A 236 -0.22 -8.42 -8.00
C TYR A 236 0.55 -9.08 -6.84
N ALA A 237 0.86 -8.38 -5.75
CA ALA A 237 1.63 -8.95 -4.63
C ALA A 237 0.94 -10.19 -4.03
N SER A 238 -0.39 -10.20 -4.00
CA SER A 238 -1.19 -11.35 -3.54
C SER A 238 -1.21 -12.52 -4.51
N THR A 239 -0.88 -12.31 -5.80
CA THR A 239 -0.93 -13.33 -6.86
C THR A 239 0.44 -13.84 -7.29
N LEU A 240 1.52 -13.29 -6.74
CA LEU A 240 2.86 -13.87 -6.90
C LEU A 240 2.92 -15.27 -6.28
N ASN A 241 3.83 -16.09 -6.73
CA ASN A 241 4.00 -17.45 -6.23
C ASN A 241 5.39 -17.65 -5.59
N PRO A 242 5.45 -17.75 -4.24
CA PRO A 242 4.35 -17.57 -3.27
C PRO A 242 3.90 -16.12 -3.15
N PRO A 243 2.71 -15.84 -2.57
CA PRO A 243 2.24 -14.47 -2.35
C PRO A 243 3.24 -13.64 -1.55
N LEU A 244 3.49 -12.40 -1.99
CA LEU A 244 4.50 -11.50 -1.43
C LEU A 244 4.02 -10.90 -0.11
N THR A 245 4.78 -11.12 0.96
CA THR A 245 4.70 -10.37 2.21
C THR A 245 5.19 -8.96 1.95
N THR A 246 4.43 -7.95 2.34
CA THR A 246 4.70 -6.56 1.99
C THR A 246 4.19 -5.60 3.05
N VAL A 247 4.35 -4.32 2.82
CA VAL A 247 3.76 -3.24 3.64
C VAL A 247 2.75 -2.50 2.78
N GLU A 248 1.54 -2.32 3.29
CA GLU A 248 0.52 -1.53 2.62
C GLU A 248 0.71 -0.05 2.91
N ALA A 249 0.89 0.74 1.84
CA ALA A 249 0.86 2.19 1.82
C ALA A 249 -0.39 2.64 1.06
N ASN A 250 -1.50 2.79 1.79
CA ASN A 250 -2.81 3.02 1.18
C ASN A 250 -2.94 4.45 0.65
N ALA A 251 -2.78 4.61 -0.66
CA ALA A 251 -2.83 5.91 -1.33
C ALA A 251 -4.19 6.61 -1.18
N ALA A 252 -5.28 5.84 -1.22
CA ALA A 252 -6.62 6.39 -1.05
C ALA A 252 -6.82 6.94 0.36
N GLU A 253 -6.38 6.20 1.39
CA GLU A 253 -6.50 6.61 2.78
C GLU A 253 -5.72 7.90 3.05
N LEU A 254 -4.48 8.00 2.55
CA LEU A 254 -3.68 9.21 2.72
C LEU A 254 -4.36 10.42 2.08
N ALA A 255 -4.79 10.31 0.82
CA ALA A 255 -5.47 11.38 0.12
C ALA A 255 -6.80 11.77 0.79
N TYR A 256 -7.58 10.80 1.23
CA TYR A 256 -8.81 11.01 1.99
C TYR A 256 -8.57 11.80 3.27
N LYS A 257 -7.61 11.34 4.10
CA LYS A 257 -7.24 12.03 5.35
C LYS A 257 -6.73 13.44 5.08
N ALA A 258 -5.91 13.63 4.05
CA ALA A 258 -5.42 14.95 3.70
C ALA A 258 -6.55 15.94 3.40
N ILE A 259 -7.59 15.52 2.69
CA ILE A 259 -8.75 16.37 2.40
C ILE A 259 -9.57 16.62 3.67
N LEU A 260 -9.79 15.62 4.52
CA LEU A 260 -10.53 15.82 5.79
C LEU A 260 -9.84 16.82 6.72
N HIS A 261 -8.50 16.86 6.72
CA HIS A 261 -7.70 17.81 7.51
C HIS A 261 -7.52 19.18 6.83
N MET A 262 -8.30 19.50 5.79
CA MET A 262 -8.20 20.75 5.05
C MET A 262 -8.25 22.00 5.97
N ALA A 263 -9.12 22.00 6.97
CA ALA A 263 -9.27 23.10 7.90
C ALA A 263 -7.98 23.34 8.73
N ASP A 264 -7.31 22.25 9.13
CA ASP A 264 -6.06 22.32 9.90
C ASP A 264 -4.91 22.90 9.06
N PHE A 265 -4.89 22.57 7.76
CA PHE A 265 -3.89 23.09 6.82
C PHE A 265 -4.12 24.56 6.43
N LEU A 266 -5.34 25.04 6.56
CA LEU A 266 -5.69 26.45 6.32
C LEU A 266 -5.49 27.35 7.56
N ASP A 267 -5.23 26.77 8.74
CA ASP A 267 -4.94 27.54 9.95
C ASP A 267 -3.51 28.08 9.91
N GLU A 268 -3.36 29.38 9.68
CA GLU A 268 -2.07 30.09 9.64
C GLU A 268 -1.26 30.00 10.95
N ASN A 269 -1.89 29.63 12.07
CA ASN A 269 -1.22 29.44 13.34
C ASN A 269 -0.57 28.06 13.48
N THR A 270 -0.90 27.12 12.59
CA THR A 270 -0.33 25.77 12.60
C THR A 270 0.99 25.76 11.83
N ALA A 271 2.07 25.36 12.50
CA ALA A 271 3.36 25.20 11.83
C ALA A 271 3.24 24.14 10.70
N PRO A 272 3.84 24.37 9.53
CA PRO A 272 3.84 23.41 8.44
C PRO A 272 4.70 22.20 8.83
N VAL A 273 4.04 21.15 9.36
CA VAL A 273 4.67 19.90 9.79
C VAL A 273 4.13 18.75 8.94
N ALA A 274 5.01 17.81 8.59
CA ALA A 274 4.59 16.60 7.91
C ALA A 274 3.76 15.71 8.86
N GLN A 275 2.52 15.45 8.48
CA GLN A 275 1.66 14.47 9.14
C GLN A 275 1.92 13.08 8.54
N ARG A 276 2.04 12.06 9.39
CA ARG A 276 2.30 10.68 8.94
C ARG A 276 1.05 9.83 9.03
N VAL A 277 0.73 9.15 7.94
CA VAL A 277 -0.31 8.11 7.88
C VAL A 277 0.37 6.77 8.11
N ALA A 278 -0.16 6.00 9.05
CA ALA A 278 0.37 4.68 9.36
C ALA A 278 0.28 3.75 8.15
N THR A 279 1.31 2.92 7.99
CA THR A 279 1.34 1.82 7.04
C THR A 279 1.07 0.49 7.76
N HIS A 280 0.68 -0.54 7.03
CA HIS A 280 0.28 -1.82 7.60
C HIS A 280 1.13 -2.96 7.06
N TYR A 281 1.65 -3.80 7.95
CA TYR A 281 2.38 -5.00 7.57
C TYR A 281 1.40 -6.08 7.09
N ILE A 282 1.52 -6.48 5.83
CA ILE A 282 0.70 -7.50 5.20
C ILE A 282 1.49 -8.81 5.14
N HIS A 283 1.16 -9.68 6.04
CA HIS A 283 1.78 -10.98 6.18
C HIS A 283 1.26 -11.97 5.11
N ARG A 284 2.19 -12.56 4.33
CA ARG A 284 1.92 -13.61 3.34
C ARG A 284 2.99 -14.71 3.42
N CYS A 285 3.32 -15.35 2.31
CA CYS A 285 4.14 -16.57 2.32
C CYS A 285 5.59 -16.37 1.92
N SER A 286 5.94 -15.26 1.29
CA SER A 286 7.31 -15.02 0.82
C SER A 286 8.33 -14.84 1.96
N CYS A 287 7.87 -14.55 3.16
CA CYS A 287 8.72 -14.46 4.35
C CYS A 287 9.09 -15.84 4.95
N GLY A 288 8.60 -16.95 4.36
CA GLY A 288 8.83 -18.31 4.88
C GLY A 288 7.70 -18.85 5.73
N CYS A 289 6.68 -18.06 6.03
CA CYS A 289 5.49 -18.57 6.67
C CYS A 289 4.75 -19.54 5.77
N ALA A 290 4.25 -20.61 6.35
CA ALA A 290 3.43 -21.57 5.63
C ALA A 290 2.24 -20.85 4.99
N ASN A 291 1.93 -21.21 3.75
CA ASN A 291 0.63 -20.91 3.20
C ASN A 291 -0.39 -21.38 4.24
N TYR A 292 -1.16 -20.47 4.78
CA TYR A 292 -2.46 -20.88 5.26
C TYR A 292 -3.22 -21.25 3.99
N ASP A 293 -3.01 -22.51 3.58
CA ASP A 293 -3.77 -23.15 2.54
C ASP A 293 -5.23 -22.90 2.89
N TYR A 294 -5.93 -22.11 2.06
CA TYR A 294 -7.37 -21.88 2.26
C TYR A 294 -8.10 -23.22 2.35
N ASP A 295 -7.62 -24.25 1.64
CA ASP A 295 -8.10 -25.62 1.77
C ASP A 295 -7.77 -26.20 3.16
N SER A 296 -6.62 -25.89 3.76
CA SER A 296 -6.31 -26.31 5.13
C SER A 296 -7.03 -25.44 6.18
N LEU A 297 -7.30 -24.18 5.92
CA LEU A 297 -8.15 -23.34 6.78
C LEU A 297 -9.61 -23.79 6.66
N ALA A 298 -10.12 -24.03 5.46
CA ALA A 298 -11.45 -24.58 5.23
C ALA A 298 -11.57 -25.99 5.83
N ALA A 299 -10.56 -26.86 5.66
CA ALA A 299 -10.50 -28.17 6.30
C ALA A 299 -10.31 -28.09 7.82
N LYS A 300 -9.54 -27.13 8.34
CA LYS A 300 -9.42 -26.87 9.78
C LYS A 300 -10.68 -26.23 10.36
N LEU A 301 -11.35 -25.35 9.64
CA LEU A 301 -12.65 -24.80 10.02
C LEU A 301 -13.75 -25.88 9.99
N GLN A 302 -13.66 -26.86 9.06
CA GLN A 302 -14.49 -28.05 9.07
C GLN A 302 -14.11 -29.05 10.18
N LEU A 303 -12.82 -29.25 10.44
CA LEU A 303 -12.31 -30.20 11.46
C LEU A 303 -12.37 -29.63 12.90
N VAL A 304 -12.22 -28.34 13.10
CA VAL A 304 -12.19 -27.69 14.45
C VAL A 304 -13.58 -27.29 14.91
N GLY A 305 -14.63 -27.61 14.13
CA GLY A 305 -16.00 -27.48 14.60
C GLY A 305 -16.56 -26.07 14.53
N LEU A 306 -16.61 -25.50 13.33
CA LEU A 306 -17.66 -24.51 13.01
C LEU A 306 -19.05 -25.07 13.34
N LEU A 307 -19.15 -26.38 13.47
CA LEU A 307 -20.32 -27.13 13.93
C LEU A 307 -20.50 -27.14 15.47
N ASP A 308 -19.49 -26.71 16.24
CA ASP A 308 -19.57 -26.64 17.71
C ASP A 308 -19.98 -25.21 18.14
N GLU A 309 -21.25 -25.02 18.46
CA GLU A 309 -21.81 -23.72 18.91
C GLU A 309 -21.03 -23.09 20.06
N LYS A 310 -20.32 -23.86 20.87
CA LYS A 310 -19.53 -23.37 21.99
C LYS A 310 -18.19 -22.76 21.54
N LYS A 311 -17.65 -23.19 20.39
CA LYS A 311 -16.37 -22.70 19.85
C LYS A 311 -16.53 -21.58 18.84
N ARG A 312 -17.73 -21.42 18.26
CA ARG A 312 -18.05 -20.35 17.29
C ARG A 312 -17.60 -18.95 17.73
N PRO A 313 -17.86 -18.48 18.98
CA PRO A 313 -17.49 -17.13 19.39
C PRO A 313 -15.98 -16.90 19.39
N GLU A 314 -15.18 -17.93 19.69
CA GLU A 314 -13.74 -17.84 19.76
C GLU A 314 -13.11 -17.83 18.36
N ILE A 315 -13.64 -18.65 17.45
CA ILE A 315 -13.25 -18.67 16.04
C ILE A 315 -13.63 -17.36 15.35
N LEU A 316 -14.84 -16.86 15.55
CA LEU A 316 -15.27 -15.55 15.06
C LEU A 316 -14.38 -14.42 15.60
N LYS A 317 -14.03 -14.46 16.88
CA LYS A 317 -13.09 -13.50 17.47
C LYS A 317 -11.70 -13.55 16.83
N HIS A 318 -11.21 -14.74 16.49
CA HIS A 318 -9.93 -14.89 15.78
C HIS A 318 -10.00 -14.40 14.33
N ILE A 319 -11.05 -14.74 13.60
CA ILE A 319 -11.28 -14.23 12.23
C ILE A 319 -11.44 -12.70 12.26
N MET A 320 -12.21 -12.19 13.20
CA MET A 320 -12.41 -10.75 13.39
C MET A 320 -11.09 -10.05 13.74
N ASN A 321 -10.30 -10.58 14.68
CA ASN A 321 -8.99 -10.02 15.02
C ASN A 321 -8.04 -10.05 13.83
N TYR A 322 -8.06 -11.10 13.00
CA TYR A 322 -7.24 -11.18 11.79
C TYR A 322 -7.69 -10.16 10.73
N LEU A 323 -8.99 -10.06 10.46
CA LEU A 323 -9.53 -9.08 9.52
C LEU A 323 -9.30 -7.65 10.01
N PHE A 324 -9.33 -7.40 11.31
CA PHE A 324 -9.23 -6.09 11.92
C PHE A 324 -7.84 -5.72 12.42
N SER A 325 -6.92 -6.64 12.60
CA SER A 325 -5.50 -6.29 12.78
C SER A 325 -4.91 -5.61 11.54
N THR A 326 -5.61 -5.71 10.42
CA THR A 326 -5.24 -5.10 9.15
C THR A 326 -5.83 -3.69 8.97
N TYR A 327 -6.82 -3.27 9.80
CA TYR A 327 -7.56 -2.00 9.61
C TYR A 327 -7.62 -1.19 10.89
N ALA A 328 -7.10 0.04 10.87
CA ALA A 328 -6.79 0.83 12.06
C ALA A 328 -7.94 1.69 12.63
N ASP A 329 -9.12 1.76 11.99
CA ASP A 329 -10.21 2.61 12.52
C ASP A 329 -11.18 1.83 13.41
N THR A 330 -11.03 2.03 14.72
CA THR A 330 -11.78 1.32 15.78
C THR A 330 -13.28 1.54 15.73
N ASN A 331 -13.77 2.69 15.25
CA ASN A 331 -15.21 3.01 15.23
C ASN A 331 -15.92 2.31 14.07
N ILE A 332 -15.29 2.27 12.91
CA ILE A 332 -15.81 1.56 11.73
C ILE A 332 -15.76 0.05 11.98
N ILE A 333 -14.73 -0.43 12.65
CA ILE A 333 -14.58 -1.82 13.09
C ILE A 333 -15.73 -2.25 14.01
N LEU A 334 -16.15 -1.41 14.94
CA LEU A 334 -17.23 -1.72 15.87
C LEU A 334 -18.59 -1.78 15.17
N GLN A 335 -18.87 -0.92 14.19
CA GLN A 335 -20.09 -0.98 13.38
C GLN A 335 -20.14 -2.23 12.49
N LEU A 336 -19.02 -2.57 11.85
CA LEU A 336 -18.93 -3.76 11.01
C LEU A 336 -18.93 -5.07 11.79
N LYS A 337 -18.51 -5.06 13.06
CA LYS A 337 -18.43 -6.25 13.90
C LYS A 337 -19.79 -6.97 13.99
N ASP A 338 -20.86 -6.22 14.16
CA ASP A 338 -22.19 -6.80 14.29
C ASP A 338 -22.68 -7.35 12.94
N ASP A 339 -22.48 -6.63 11.85
CA ASP A 339 -22.86 -7.05 10.49
C ASP A 339 -22.06 -8.28 10.02
N LEU A 340 -20.74 -8.30 10.26
CA LEU A 340 -19.92 -9.45 9.95
C LEU A 340 -20.24 -10.66 10.84
N SER A 341 -20.58 -10.44 12.10
CA SER A 341 -21.01 -11.53 13.00
C SER A 341 -22.30 -12.16 12.54
N VAL A 342 -23.25 -11.37 12.02
CA VAL A 342 -24.50 -11.86 11.41
C VAL A 342 -24.20 -12.60 10.11
N PHE A 343 -23.35 -12.04 9.25
CA PHE A 343 -22.93 -12.66 7.98
C PHE A 343 -22.28 -14.03 8.19
N PHE A 344 -21.31 -14.14 9.11
CA PHE A 344 -20.66 -15.42 9.42
C PHE A 344 -21.62 -16.43 10.06
N ARG A 345 -22.57 -15.96 10.85
CA ARG A 345 -23.62 -16.82 11.41
C ARG A 345 -24.49 -17.42 10.29
N LEU A 346 -24.94 -16.57 9.35
CA LEU A 346 -25.72 -17.01 8.18
C LEU A 346 -24.96 -17.99 7.30
N ILE A 347 -23.65 -17.76 7.07
CA ILE A 347 -22.82 -18.73 6.33
C ILE A 347 -22.74 -20.07 7.07
N CYS A 348 -22.59 -20.06 8.41
CA CYS A 348 -22.58 -21.29 9.20
C CYS A 348 -23.92 -22.02 9.14
N ASP A 349 -25.03 -21.29 9.20
CA ASP A 349 -26.39 -21.88 9.14
C ASP A 349 -26.67 -22.46 7.74
N LEU A 350 -26.23 -21.78 6.66
CA LEU A 350 -26.30 -22.30 5.28
C LEU A 350 -25.52 -23.60 5.06
N THR A 351 -24.39 -23.79 5.76
CA THR A 351 -23.60 -25.02 5.65
C THR A 351 -24.21 -26.19 6.41
N THR A 352 -25.18 -25.92 7.26
CA THR A 352 -25.86 -26.91 8.11
C THR A 352 -27.31 -27.16 7.72
N SER A 353 -27.95 -26.30 6.89
CA SER A 353 -29.33 -26.45 6.46
C SER A 353 -29.46 -27.20 5.13
N ASN A 354 -30.47 -28.06 5.01
CA ASN A 354 -30.81 -28.74 3.76
C ASN A 354 -31.66 -27.88 2.80
N ASP A 355 -32.00 -26.66 3.18
CA ASP A 355 -32.87 -25.77 2.37
C ASP A 355 -32.09 -24.54 1.87
N ILE A 356 -31.35 -24.75 0.79
CA ILE A 356 -30.32 -23.84 0.26
C ILE A 356 -30.92 -22.61 -0.47
N ALA A 357 -32.20 -22.60 -0.83
CA ALA A 357 -32.74 -21.61 -1.77
C ALA A 357 -33.20 -20.28 -1.12
N ALA A 358 -33.80 -20.32 0.06
CA ALA A 358 -34.28 -19.12 0.77
C ALA A 358 -33.13 -18.36 1.43
N ASP A 359 -32.18 -19.09 2.02
CA ASP A 359 -31.05 -18.51 2.76
C ASP A 359 -30.00 -17.83 1.85
N ARG A 360 -29.90 -18.24 0.57
CA ARG A 360 -28.97 -17.59 -0.40
C ARG A 360 -29.31 -16.14 -0.67
N MET A 361 -30.59 -15.79 -0.67
CA MET A 361 -31.02 -14.42 -0.97
C MET A 361 -30.69 -13.47 0.21
N ASP A 362 -30.80 -13.96 1.43
CA ASP A 362 -30.47 -13.17 2.63
C ASP A 362 -28.96 -12.97 2.78
N VAL A 363 -28.15 -14.00 2.50
CA VAL A 363 -26.69 -13.91 2.50
C VAL A 363 -26.20 -12.97 1.41
N GLN A 364 -26.76 -13.04 0.20
CA GLN A 364 -26.38 -12.17 -0.90
C GLN A 364 -26.74 -10.71 -0.64
N THR A 365 -27.91 -10.47 -0.04
CA THR A 365 -28.37 -9.12 0.33
C THR A 365 -27.49 -8.54 1.43
N LEU A 366 -27.17 -9.31 2.48
CA LEU A 366 -26.31 -8.87 3.56
C LEU A 366 -24.88 -8.65 3.08
N PHE A 367 -24.37 -9.52 2.21
CA PHE A 367 -23.04 -9.39 1.59
C PHE A 367 -22.95 -8.11 0.75
N THR A 368 -24.00 -7.80 -0.03
CA THR A 368 -24.09 -6.55 -0.79
C THR A 368 -24.09 -5.34 0.15
N GLN A 369 -24.87 -5.36 1.21
CA GLN A 369 -24.91 -4.29 2.21
C GLN A 369 -23.57 -4.08 2.91
N ILE A 370 -22.82 -5.15 3.21
CA ILE A 370 -21.48 -5.07 3.81
C ILE A 370 -20.48 -4.49 2.81
N ILE A 371 -20.50 -4.94 1.54
CA ILE A 371 -19.60 -4.45 0.48
C ILE A 371 -19.86 -2.98 0.12
N GLU A 372 -21.12 -2.55 0.19
CA GLU A 372 -21.48 -1.16 -0.06
C GLU A 372 -21.09 -0.20 1.07
N GLN A 373 -20.63 -0.71 2.22
CA GLN A 373 -20.06 0.16 3.26
C GLN A 373 -18.80 0.86 2.75
N PRO A 374 -18.61 2.16 3.03
CA PRO A 374 -17.48 2.94 2.52
C PRO A 374 -16.11 2.31 2.78
N ILE A 375 -15.94 1.59 3.88
CA ILE A 375 -14.69 0.91 4.22
C ILE A 375 -14.31 -0.18 3.23
N PHE A 376 -15.26 -0.88 2.61
CA PHE A 376 -14.97 -1.91 1.62
C PHE A 376 -14.72 -1.35 0.22
N SER A 377 -15.09 -0.09 -0.04
CA SER A 377 -14.71 0.59 -1.28
C SER A 377 -13.21 0.91 -1.33
N TYR A 378 -12.51 0.88 -0.18
CA TYR A 378 -11.06 1.09 -0.07
C TYR A 378 -10.25 -0.20 0.06
N THR A 379 -10.90 -1.29 0.44
CA THR A 379 -10.26 -2.60 0.50
C THR A 379 -10.52 -3.30 -0.80
N SER A 380 -9.46 -3.74 -1.49
CA SER A 380 -9.64 -4.59 -2.67
C SER A 380 -10.55 -5.75 -2.30
N VAL A 381 -11.73 -5.77 -2.90
CA VAL A 381 -12.76 -6.84 -2.81
C VAL A 381 -12.18 -8.22 -3.21
N CYS A 382 -10.94 -8.26 -3.68
CA CYS A 382 -10.19 -9.46 -4.05
C CYS A 382 -10.12 -10.55 -2.98
N LEU A 383 -10.24 -10.23 -1.70
CA LEU A 383 -10.24 -11.25 -0.64
C LEU A 383 -11.53 -12.10 -0.58
N LEU A 384 -12.63 -11.62 -1.16
CA LEU A 384 -13.91 -12.33 -1.14
C LEU A 384 -14.25 -13.04 -2.46
N TYR A 385 -13.56 -12.70 -3.57
CA TYR A 385 -13.80 -13.28 -4.90
C TYR A 385 -12.85 -14.42 -5.29
N THR A 386 -11.88 -14.81 -4.47
CA THR A 386 -10.88 -15.82 -4.82
C THR A 386 -11.19 -17.24 -4.37
N SER A 387 -12.42 -17.55 -3.97
CA SER A 387 -12.80 -18.96 -3.94
C SER A 387 -13.36 -19.38 -5.31
N PRO A 388 -12.68 -20.24 -6.08
CA PRO A 388 -13.27 -20.81 -7.28
C PRO A 388 -14.55 -21.55 -6.90
N SER A 389 -15.63 -21.25 -7.59
CA SER A 389 -16.87 -22.00 -7.47
C SER A 389 -16.58 -23.51 -7.71
N PRO A 390 -17.10 -24.43 -6.88
CA PRO A 390 -16.90 -25.88 -7.08
C PRO A 390 -17.58 -26.44 -8.33
N ARG A 391 -17.88 -25.64 -9.34
CA ARG A 391 -18.64 -26.05 -10.55
C ARG A 391 -17.89 -25.92 -11.86
N ASP A 392 -16.58 -25.63 -11.86
CA ASP A 392 -15.76 -25.63 -13.07
C ASP A 392 -14.70 -26.75 -12.99
N SER A 393 -15.17 -27.99 -12.78
CA SER A 393 -14.42 -29.22 -13.05
C SER A 393 -15.28 -30.16 -13.91
#